data_f8318051a6d32c6c3a3c5952226383ba
#
_entry.id   f8318051a6d32c6c3a3c5952226383ba
#
_cell.length_a   1.000
_cell.length_b   1.000
_cell.length_c   1.000
_cell.angle_alpha   90.00
_cell.angle_beta   90.00
_cell.angle_gamma   90.00
#
_symmetry.space_group_name_H-M   'P 1'
#
loop_
_entity.id
_entity.type
_entity.pdbx_description
1 polymer ?
#
loop_
_entity_poly.entity_id
_entity_poly.type
_entity_poly.pdbx_seq_one_letter_code
_entity_poly.pdbx_strand_id
1 'polypeptide(L)'
;MRAPPNMEEIRPHIEKIHATPHKTVLAVSGAGTQAVAWLLGVAGASRTILEVLVPYGHESMNAFLGFEPEQSASAQTAKDMAKAAFRKANALLEDDSPPVGLACAATIATDRPKRGEHRAYVSAWDQQGNTLYSLNLHKGLRDRVGEEELVSRLLVHALTLLSGLDSDFELRLTPGDKLEIERTEHPAPLEQLVLGDAAWVVVRAGKMIVEGEAPGTLLPGSFSPLHQGHHGLAQIAAKILGFEVGFELSVTNVDKPDLEESEILKRLVQFTAGETAVLTRAETFFKKARLFPGRTFVVGWDTAIRLVAQRYYGDDRYAMMMALAEMLAAGTRFLVAGREDQGAFKTLSDVPIPEGFEGLFQGIPEGQFREDISSTQLRAMEGN
;
A
#
# COMPACT_ATOMS: atom_id res chain seq x y z
N MET A 1 20.01 -15.57 35.14
CA MET A 1 20.17 -15.90 33.71
C MET A 1 21.11 -14.86 33.14
N ARG A 2 22.30 -15.24 32.69
CA ARG A 2 23.16 -14.31 31.93
C ARG A 2 22.47 -14.02 30.60
N ALA A 3 22.32 -12.74 30.22
CA ALA A 3 21.94 -12.38 28.87
C ALA A 3 22.90 -13.07 27.89
N PRO A 4 22.44 -13.53 26.71
CA PRO A 4 23.33 -14.05 25.71
C PRO A 4 24.43 -13.02 25.43
N PRO A 5 25.72 -13.41 25.36
CA PRO A 5 26.89 -12.51 25.36
C PRO A 5 26.88 -11.43 24.26
N ASN A 6 25.98 -11.50 23.32
CA ASN A 6 25.89 -10.61 22.15
C ASN A 6 24.84 -9.50 22.27
N MET A 7 23.95 -9.57 23.27
CA MET A 7 22.89 -8.59 23.47
C MET A 7 23.39 -7.26 24.03
N GLU A 8 24.45 -7.30 24.87
CA GLU A 8 24.98 -6.09 25.51
C GLU A 8 25.61 -5.11 24.50
N GLU A 9 26.27 -5.65 23.47
CA GLU A 9 26.87 -4.86 22.39
C GLU A 9 25.82 -4.22 21.47
N ILE A 10 24.74 -4.95 21.15
CA ILE A 10 23.71 -4.51 20.19
C ILE A 10 22.63 -3.63 20.84
N ARG A 11 22.41 -3.78 22.14
CA ARG A 11 21.37 -3.04 22.90
C ARG A 11 21.42 -1.53 22.68
N PRO A 12 22.57 -0.83 22.76
CA PRO A 12 22.59 0.63 22.57
C PRO A 12 22.12 1.06 21.16
N HIS A 13 22.37 0.22 20.14
CA HIS A 13 21.93 0.50 18.78
C HIS A 13 20.43 0.34 18.63
N ILE A 14 19.86 -0.69 19.26
CA ILE A 14 18.42 -0.91 19.27
C ILE A 14 17.70 0.20 20.04
N GLU A 15 18.26 0.68 21.15
CA GLU A 15 17.72 1.82 21.90
C GLU A 15 17.68 3.08 21.02
N LYS A 16 18.73 3.35 20.22
CA LYS A 16 18.75 4.44 19.25
C LYS A 16 17.67 4.24 18.18
N ILE A 17 17.52 3.05 17.60
CA ILE A 17 16.48 2.72 16.63
C ILE A 17 15.10 3.01 17.22
N HIS A 18 14.82 2.57 18.45
CA HIS A 18 13.54 2.79 19.12
C HIS A 18 13.27 4.26 19.50
N ALA A 19 14.26 5.13 19.38
CA ALA A 19 14.12 6.58 19.56
C ALA A 19 13.83 7.32 18.24
N THR A 20 13.91 6.65 17.09
CA THR A 20 13.55 7.25 15.79
C THR A 20 12.04 7.19 15.53
N PRO A 21 11.51 8.02 14.61
CA PRO A 21 10.10 8.00 14.26
C PRO A 21 9.71 6.83 13.35
N HIS A 22 10.68 6.04 12.83
CA HIS A 22 10.41 4.97 11.87
C HIS A 22 9.55 3.85 12.43
N LYS A 23 8.63 3.36 11.61
CA LYS A 23 7.72 2.27 11.92
C LYS A 23 7.99 1.09 11.00
N THR A 24 8.33 -0.04 11.58
CA THR A 24 8.87 -1.19 10.84
C THR A 24 7.95 -2.40 10.92
N VAL A 25 7.69 -3.01 9.75
CA VAL A 25 7.25 -4.40 9.65
C VAL A 25 8.46 -5.23 9.23
N LEU A 26 8.75 -6.28 9.99
CA LEU A 26 9.87 -7.19 9.77
C LEU A 26 9.37 -8.57 9.31
N ALA A 27 9.92 -9.09 8.20
CA ALA A 27 9.61 -10.43 7.70
C ALA A 27 10.90 -11.27 7.60
N VAL A 28 10.97 -12.43 8.26
CA VAL A 28 12.17 -13.28 8.26
C VAL A 28 11.85 -14.71 7.86
N SER A 29 12.67 -15.28 6.97
CA SER A 29 12.59 -16.69 6.55
C SER A 29 13.98 -17.29 6.42
N GLY A 30 14.19 -18.47 7.02
CA GLY A 30 15.44 -19.21 6.98
C GLY A 30 16.46 -18.81 8.04
N ALA A 31 16.60 -17.51 8.36
CA ALA A 31 17.43 -16.96 9.44
C ALA A 31 16.95 -15.56 9.84
N GLY A 32 17.54 -14.97 10.88
CA GLY A 32 17.26 -13.61 11.34
C GLY A 32 16.33 -13.53 12.56
N THR A 33 15.98 -14.67 13.16
CA THR A 33 15.04 -14.73 14.30
C THR A 33 15.63 -14.14 15.59
N GLN A 34 16.97 -14.15 15.76
CA GLN A 34 17.60 -13.50 16.90
C GLN A 34 17.44 -11.98 16.83
N ALA A 35 17.46 -11.37 15.64
CA ALA A 35 17.16 -9.94 15.50
C ALA A 35 15.77 -9.59 16.01
N VAL A 36 14.77 -10.44 15.76
CA VAL A 36 13.43 -10.29 16.31
C VAL A 36 13.45 -10.27 17.84
N ALA A 37 14.13 -11.28 18.44
CA ALA A 37 14.25 -11.36 19.88
C ALA A 37 14.98 -10.15 20.48
N TRP A 38 16.02 -9.66 19.83
CA TRP A 38 16.77 -8.47 20.27
C TRP A 38 15.92 -7.21 20.19
N LEU A 39 15.28 -6.96 19.04
CA LEU A 39 14.43 -5.77 18.83
C LEU A 39 13.27 -5.72 19.82
N LEU A 40 12.58 -6.84 20.03
CA LEU A 40 11.44 -6.91 20.96
C LEU A 40 11.89 -6.97 22.44
N GLY A 41 13.10 -7.42 22.72
CA GLY A 41 13.66 -7.54 24.06
C GLY A 41 14.18 -6.23 24.65
N VAL A 42 14.28 -5.15 23.86
CA VAL A 42 14.72 -3.82 24.32
C VAL A 42 13.50 -2.93 24.54
N ALA A 43 13.47 -2.21 25.64
CA ALA A 43 12.38 -1.30 25.97
C ALA A 43 12.19 -0.22 24.87
N GLY A 44 10.94 0.00 24.47
CA GLY A 44 10.62 0.92 23.39
C GLY A 44 10.27 0.27 22.07
N ALA A 45 10.28 -1.07 21.97
CA ALA A 45 9.96 -1.83 20.77
C ALA A 45 8.63 -1.38 20.11
N SER A 46 7.58 -1.12 20.90
CA SER A 46 6.27 -0.67 20.40
C SER A 46 6.29 0.68 19.67
N ARG A 47 7.35 1.47 19.85
CA ARG A 47 7.52 2.75 19.12
C ARG A 47 8.02 2.52 17.69
N THR A 48 8.64 1.36 17.41
CA THR A 48 9.32 1.10 16.13
C THR A 48 8.72 -0.10 15.41
N ILE A 49 8.42 -1.19 16.13
CA ILE A 49 7.98 -2.45 15.52
C ILE A 49 6.45 -2.48 15.51
N LEU A 50 5.87 -2.48 14.32
CA LEU A 50 4.44 -2.65 14.12
C LEU A 50 4.05 -4.13 14.10
N GLU A 51 4.81 -4.94 13.38
CA GLU A 51 4.54 -6.36 13.24
C GLU A 51 5.81 -7.14 12.86
N VAL A 52 5.85 -8.41 13.25
CA VAL A 52 6.88 -9.36 12.82
C VAL A 52 6.21 -10.59 12.22
N LEU A 53 6.66 -10.98 11.03
CA LEU A 53 6.15 -12.12 10.27
C LEU A 53 7.27 -13.13 10.05
N VAL A 54 6.91 -14.42 10.16
CA VAL A 54 7.83 -15.52 9.88
C VAL A 54 7.19 -16.45 8.85
N PRO A 55 7.15 -16.05 7.57
CA PRO A 55 6.56 -16.87 6.49
C PRO A 55 7.51 -18.02 6.14
N TYR A 56 7.55 -19.05 7.03
CA TYR A 56 8.56 -20.12 6.96
C TYR A 56 8.15 -21.27 6.02
N GLY A 57 6.86 -21.62 6.01
CA GLY A 57 6.31 -22.63 5.11
C GLY A 57 5.99 -22.04 3.73
N HIS A 58 5.99 -22.88 2.70
CA HIS A 58 5.72 -22.49 1.32
C HIS A 58 4.39 -21.74 1.18
N GLU A 59 3.29 -22.30 1.68
CA GLU A 59 1.96 -21.69 1.65
C GLU A 59 1.91 -20.36 2.42
N SER A 60 2.63 -20.27 3.54
CA SER A 60 2.73 -19.03 4.32
C SER A 60 3.48 -17.92 3.55
N MET A 61 4.54 -18.30 2.81
CA MET A 61 5.27 -17.38 1.96
C MET A 61 4.39 -16.89 0.81
N ASN A 62 3.70 -17.80 0.12
CA ASN A 62 2.78 -17.46 -0.97
C ASN A 62 1.65 -16.55 -0.49
N ALA A 63 1.05 -16.84 0.66
CA ALA A 63 0.02 -16.00 1.27
C ALA A 63 0.54 -14.61 1.64
N PHE A 64 1.77 -14.51 2.15
CA PHE A 64 2.39 -13.23 2.50
C PHE A 64 2.73 -12.38 1.26
N LEU A 65 3.26 -13.00 0.21
CA LEU A 65 3.64 -12.31 -1.03
C LEU A 65 2.45 -12.05 -1.95
N GLY A 66 1.39 -12.89 -1.88
CA GLY A 66 0.28 -12.89 -2.84
C GLY A 66 0.58 -13.68 -4.13
N PHE A 67 1.74 -14.30 -4.25
CA PHE A 67 2.19 -15.13 -5.37
C PHE A 67 3.26 -16.14 -4.90
N GLU A 68 3.56 -17.13 -5.76
CA GLU A 68 4.61 -18.12 -5.52
C GLU A 68 5.96 -17.59 -6.04
N PRO A 69 6.98 -17.39 -5.16
CA PRO A 69 8.31 -16.97 -5.59
C PRO A 69 9.07 -18.12 -6.28
N GLU A 70 9.87 -17.81 -7.30
CA GLU A 70 10.68 -18.82 -8.01
C GLU A 70 11.66 -19.57 -7.07
N GLN A 71 12.19 -18.90 -6.07
CA GLN A 71 13.08 -19.45 -5.06
C GLN A 71 12.77 -18.85 -3.70
N SER A 72 12.67 -19.67 -2.65
CA SER A 72 12.38 -19.20 -1.29
C SER A 72 13.51 -18.35 -0.68
N ALA A 73 14.77 -18.52 -1.12
CA ALA A 73 15.93 -17.78 -0.63
C ALA A 73 16.71 -17.19 -1.80
N SER A 74 16.28 -16.05 -2.27
CA SER A 74 16.93 -15.28 -3.35
C SER A 74 16.90 -13.78 -3.05
N ALA A 75 17.72 -13.01 -3.77
CA ALA A 75 17.72 -11.56 -3.74
C ALA A 75 16.33 -10.99 -4.07
N GLN A 76 15.69 -11.55 -5.11
CA GLN A 76 14.37 -11.12 -5.52
C GLN A 76 13.31 -11.39 -4.43
N THR A 77 13.31 -12.59 -3.85
CA THR A 77 12.38 -12.94 -2.77
C THR A 77 12.55 -12.02 -1.57
N ALA A 78 13.79 -11.66 -1.18
CA ALA A 78 14.03 -10.71 -0.11
C ALA A 78 13.49 -9.31 -0.44
N LYS A 79 13.66 -8.84 -1.70
CA LYS A 79 13.09 -7.57 -2.18
C LYS A 79 11.56 -7.60 -2.12
N ASP A 80 10.93 -8.68 -2.60
CA ASP A 80 9.47 -8.83 -2.60
C ASP A 80 8.89 -8.90 -1.18
N MET A 81 9.56 -9.63 -0.28
CA MET A 81 9.20 -9.68 1.14
C MET A 81 9.31 -8.29 1.80
N ALA A 82 10.38 -7.53 1.52
CA ALA A 82 10.56 -6.19 2.07
C ALA A 82 9.49 -5.21 1.53
N LYS A 83 9.16 -5.31 0.23
CA LYS A 83 8.07 -4.52 -0.38
C LYS A 83 6.71 -4.87 0.25
N ALA A 84 6.40 -6.14 0.45
CA ALA A 84 5.18 -6.58 1.12
C ALA A 84 5.12 -6.10 2.58
N ALA A 85 6.24 -6.18 3.31
CA ALA A 85 6.36 -5.65 4.67
C ALA A 85 6.17 -4.13 4.72
N PHE A 86 6.73 -3.38 3.74
CA PHE A 86 6.55 -1.94 3.63
C PHE A 86 5.09 -1.55 3.38
N ARG A 87 4.39 -2.24 2.45
CA ARG A 87 2.95 -2.04 2.22
C ARG A 87 2.14 -2.29 3.49
N LYS A 88 2.49 -3.33 4.23
CA LYS A 88 1.84 -3.65 5.49
C LYS A 88 2.13 -2.60 6.57
N ALA A 89 3.35 -2.08 6.63
CA ALA A 89 3.68 -0.96 7.51
C ALA A 89 2.83 0.27 7.19
N ASN A 90 2.71 0.66 5.92
CA ASN A 90 1.83 1.74 5.48
C ASN A 90 0.38 1.55 5.91
N ALA A 91 -0.14 0.33 5.82
CA ALA A 91 -1.53 0.02 6.18
C ALA A 91 -1.79 0.01 7.70
N LEU A 92 -0.75 -0.15 8.51
CA LEU A 92 -0.83 -0.16 9.98
C LEU A 92 -0.54 1.20 10.64
N LEU A 93 -0.12 2.20 9.84
CA LEU A 93 0.17 3.53 10.35
C LEU A 93 -1.11 4.31 10.62
N GLU A 94 -1.17 4.94 11.79
CA GLU A 94 -2.23 5.87 12.19
C GLU A 94 -1.76 7.34 12.10
N ASP A 95 -0.48 7.57 11.79
CA ASP A 95 0.17 8.88 11.73
C ASP A 95 1.13 8.99 10.52
N ASP A 96 1.77 10.14 10.35
CA ASP A 96 2.74 10.41 9.28
C ASP A 96 4.16 9.84 9.56
N SER A 97 4.29 8.86 10.44
CA SER A 97 5.58 8.22 10.70
C SER A 97 6.14 7.53 9.44
N PRO A 98 7.46 7.59 9.20
CA PRO A 98 8.04 6.95 8.02
C PRO A 98 7.97 5.42 8.12
N PRO A 99 7.25 4.76 7.19
CA PRO A 99 7.16 3.30 7.14
C PRO A 99 8.44 2.66 6.63
N VAL A 100 8.72 1.48 7.13
CA VAL A 100 9.85 0.64 6.75
C VAL A 100 9.43 -0.81 6.58
N GLY A 101 9.81 -1.42 5.49
CA GLY A 101 9.76 -2.86 5.28
C GLY A 101 11.16 -3.46 5.37
N LEU A 102 11.41 -4.31 6.35
CA LEU A 102 12.69 -5.04 6.48
C LEU A 102 12.43 -6.53 6.31
N ALA A 103 13.22 -7.19 5.46
CA ALA A 103 13.05 -8.62 5.24
C ALA A 103 14.36 -9.37 5.14
N CYS A 104 14.31 -10.66 5.49
CA CYS A 104 15.39 -11.61 5.29
C CYS A 104 14.87 -12.89 4.64
N ALA A 105 15.52 -13.30 3.55
CA ALA A 105 15.36 -14.61 2.92
C ALA A 105 16.72 -15.35 2.92
N ALA A 106 16.84 -16.44 3.69
CA ALA A 106 18.12 -17.07 3.91
C ALA A 106 18.10 -18.60 3.81
N THR A 107 19.25 -19.15 3.47
CA THR A 107 19.56 -20.57 3.58
C THR A 107 20.90 -20.73 4.28
N ILE A 108 20.88 -21.11 5.55
CA ILE A 108 22.04 -21.26 6.43
C ILE A 108 22.28 -22.74 6.79
N ALA A 109 23.29 -23.00 7.62
CA ALA A 109 23.63 -24.34 8.11
C ALA A 109 22.41 -25.09 8.66
N THR A 110 22.34 -26.38 8.37
CA THR A 110 21.31 -27.30 8.86
C THR A 110 21.98 -28.54 9.47
N ASP A 111 21.15 -29.42 10.06
CA ASP A 111 21.56 -30.73 10.57
C ASP A 111 22.14 -31.69 9.52
N ARG A 112 21.91 -31.38 8.23
CA ARG A 112 22.43 -32.16 7.09
C ARG A 112 23.36 -31.32 6.24
N PRO A 113 24.47 -31.90 5.73
CA PRO A 113 25.33 -31.22 4.78
C PRO A 113 24.55 -30.83 3.51
N LYS A 114 24.41 -29.52 3.26
CA LYS A 114 23.80 -29.01 2.01
C LYS A 114 24.85 -28.92 0.90
N ARG A 115 24.46 -29.27 -0.34
CA ARG A 115 25.29 -29.06 -1.55
C ARG A 115 25.37 -27.58 -1.94
N GLY A 116 24.28 -26.83 -1.74
CA GLY A 116 24.17 -25.40 -2.08
C GLY A 116 24.97 -24.50 -1.13
N GLU A 117 25.22 -23.27 -1.54
CA GLU A 117 25.88 -22.25 -0.74
C GLU A 117 25.04 -21.82 0.46
N HIS A 118 25.70 -21.38 1.56
CA HIS A 118 25.05 -20.71 2.67
C HIS A 118 24.98 -19.22 2.34
N ARG A 119 23.79 -18.67 2.32
CA ARG A 119 23.57 -17.28 1.91
C ARG A 119 22.36 -16.68 2.61
N ALA A 120 22.42 -15.38 2.79
CA ALA A 120 21.30 -14.58 3.29
C ALA A 120 21.16 -13.32 2.45
N TYR A 121 19.93 -12.96 2.14
CA TYR A 121 19.57 -11.73 1.49
C TYR A 121 18.74 -10.93 2.47
N VAL A 122 19.22 -9.75 2.86
CA VAL A 122 18.48 -8.78 3.67
C VAL A 122 18.11 -7.62 2.77
N SER A 123 16.83 -7.28 2.75
CA SER A 123 16.30 -6.18 1.98
C SER A 123 15.62 -5.18 2.90
N ALA A 124 15.99 -3.92 2.76
CA ALA A 124 15.46 -2.79 3.52
C ALA A 124 14.77 -1.82 2.56
N TRP A 125 13.46 -1.64 2.71
CA TRP A 125 12.58 -0.88 1.82
C TRP A 125 12.00 0.33 2.54
N ASP A 126 12.17 1.51 1.97
CA ASP A 126 11.55 2.76 2.39
C ASP A 126 10.86 3.48 1.21
N GLN A 127 10.37 4.69 1.42
CA GLN A 127 9.75 5.49 0.37
C GLN A 127 10.73 5.95 -0.72
N GLN A 128 12.03 5.98 -0.41
CA GLN A 128 13.07 6.50 -1.32
C GLN A 128 13.77 5.41 -2.11
N GLY A 129 13.77 4.18 -1.61
CA GLY A 129 14.49 3.11 -2.28
C GLY A 129 14.47 1.77 -1.57
N ASN A 130 15.25 0.87 -2.15
CA ASN A 130 15.53 -0.43 -1.60
C ASN A 130 17.03 -0.62 -1.45
N THR A 131 17.50 -1.04 -0.28
CA THR A 131 18.88 -1.49 -0.09
C THR A 131 18.88 -2.98 0.11
N LEU A 132 19.57 -3.69 -0.78
CA LEU A 132 19.78 -5.13 -0.73
C LEU A 132 21.18 -5.44 -0.21
N TYR A 133 21.27 -6.28 0.80
CA TYR A 133 22.47 -6.86 1.37
C TYR A 133 22.52 -8.33 0.98
N SER A 134 23.47 -8.71 0.11
CA SER A 134 23.68 -10.09 -0.33
C SER A 134 24.88 -10.67 0.41
N LEU A 135 24.65 -11.57 1.36
CA LEU A 135 25.66 -12.19 2.18
C LEU A 135 25.85 -13.66 1.77
N ASN A 136 27.04 -13.98 1.27
CA ASN A 136 27.52 -15.36 1.09
C ASN A 136 28.38 -15.74 2.29
N LEU A 137 27.95 -16.76 3.04
CA LEU A 137 28.65 -17.23 4.23
C LEU A 137 29.64 -18.33 3.87
N HIS A 138 30.85 -18.27 4.43
CA HIS A 138 31.84 -19.32 4.27
C HIS A 138 31.43 -20.59 5.03
N LYS A 139 31.15 -21.67 4.29
CA LYS A 139 30.72 -22.94 4.85
C LYS A 139 31.74 -23.56 5.80
N GLY A 140 31.25 -24.06 6.92
CA GLY A 140 32.05 -24.82 7.88
C GLY A 140 32.85 -23.97 8.87
N LEU A 141 32.83 -22.64 8.76
CA LEU A 141 33.44 -21.76 9.77
C LEU A 141 32.53 -21.52 10.98
N ARG A 142 31.22 -21.57 10.76
CA ARG A 142 30.23 -21.40 11.81
C ARG A 142 29.23 -22.56 11.79
N ASP A 143 28.68 -22.87 12.92
CA ASP A 143 27.47 -23.68 13.03
C ASP A 143 26.22 -22.85 12.71
N ARG A 144 25.04 -23.47 12.81
CA ARG A 144 23.77 -22.79 12.57
C ARG A 144 23.56 -21.57 13.47
N VAL A 145 23.98 -21.66 14.74
CA VAL A 145 23.80 -20.57 15.72
C VAL A 145 24.68 -19.37 15.33
N GLY A 146 25.91 -19.61 14.93
CA GLY A 146 26.83 -18.56 14.51
C GLY A 146 26.43 -17.90 13.18
N GLU A 147 25.87 -18.66 12.22
CA GLU A 147 25.33 -18.09 10.98
C GLU A 147 24.04 -17.30 11.24
N GLU A 148 23.14 -17.79 12.10
CA GLU A 148 21.94 -17.10 12.56
C GLU A 148 22.28 -15.76 13.23
N GLU A 149 23.31 -15.74 14.10
CA GLU A 149 23.75 -14.51 14.76
C GLU A 149 24.24 -13.48 13.74
N LEU A 150 25.09 -13.91 12.78
CA LEU A 150 25.60 -12.99 11.75
C LEU A 150 24.48 -12.37 10.91
N VAL A 151 23.51 -13.19 10.47
CA VAL A 151 22.35 -12.70 9.71
C VAL A 151 21.50 -11.74 10.56
N SER A 152 21.31 -12.04 11.83
CA SER A 152 20.57 -11.17 12.75
C SER A 152 21.28 -9.83 13.00
N ARG A 153 22.63 -9.83 13.09
CA ARG A 153 23.42 -8.59 13.14
C ARG A 153 23.23 -7.78 11.87
N LEU A 154 23.24 -8.43 10.71
CA LEU A 154 23.01 -7.75 9.43
C LEU A 154 21.64 -7.11 9.34
N LEU A 155 20.59 -7.75 9.88
CA LEU A 155 19.25 -7.16 9.96
C LEU A 155 19.22 -5.90 10.85
N VAL A 156 19.83 -5.95 12.03
CA VAL A 156 19.91 -4.77 12.90
C VAL A 156 20.74 -3.68 12.26
N HIS A 157 21.84 -4.01 11.59
CA HIS A 157 22.67 -3.07 10.84
C HIS A 157 21.85 -2.37 9.75
N ALA A 158 21.13 -3.14 8.92
CA ALA A 158 20.29 -2.61 7.87
C ALA A 158 19.20 -1.65 8.41
N LEU A 159 18.55 -2.04 9.53
CA LEU A 159 17.56 -1.18 10.17
C LEU A 159 18.15 0.09 10.76
N THR A 160 19.36 0.01 11.34
CA THR A 160 20.09 1.17 11.87
C THR A 160 20.33 2.21 10.77
N LEU A 161 20.90 1.78 9.64
CA LEU A 161 21.17 2.65 8.50
C LEU A 161 19.89 3.24 7.89
N LEU A 162 18.86 2.41 7.76
CA LEU A 162 17.57 2.84 7.22
C LEU A 162 16.87 3.86 8.14
N SER A 163 17.14 3.79 9.45
CA SER A 163 16.65 4.76 10.43
C SER A 163 17.44 6.08 10.44
N GLY A 164 18.38 6.26 9.50
CA GLY A 164 19.21 7.45 9.40
C GLY A 164 20.31 7.55 10.47
N LEU A 165 20.64 6.41 11.09
CA LEU A 165 21.66 6.32 12.13
C LEU A 165 22.94 5.69 11.59
N ASP A 166 24.08 6.06 12.17
CA ASP A 166 25.34 5.38 11.92
C ASP A 166 25.35 4.01 12.62
N SER A 167 25.83 2.99 11.92
CA SER A 167 26.02 1.65 12.46
C SER A 167 27.48 1.39 12.72
N ASP A 168 27.86 1.47 13.99
CA ASP A 168 29.23 1.37 14.48
C ASP A 168 29.54 0.02 15.18
N PHE A 169 28.57 -0.92 15.20
CA PHE A 169 28.83 -2.26 15.70
C PHE A 169 29.35 -3.21 14.63
N GLU A 170 30.20 -4.14 15.05
CA GLU A 170 30.85 -5.09 14.14
C GLU A 170 29.87 -6.19 13.66
N LEU A 171 29.80 -6.42 12.34
CA LEU A 171 29.05 -7.53 11.76
C LEU A 171 29.66 -8.90 12.06
N ARG A 172 30.94 -8.96 12.40
CA ARG A 172 31.73 -10.21 12.66
C ARG A 172 31.86 -11.09 11.41
N LEU A 173 32.07 -10.46 10.26
CA LEU A 173 32.42 -11.16 9.02
C LEU A 173 33.78 -11.82 9.17
N THR A 174 33.96 -12.99 8.56
CA THR A 174 35.25 -13.65 8.42
C THR A 174 35.81 -13.48 7.02
N PRO A 175 37.13 -13.70 6.78
CA PRO A 175 37.76 -13.50 5.46
C PRO A 175 37.14 -14.29 4.30
N GLY A 176 36.38 -15.33 4.60
CA GLY A 176 35.67 -16.13 3.59
C GLY A 176 34.25 -15.70 3.30
N ASP A 177 33.68 -14.80 4.10
CA ASP A 177 32.36 -14.24 3.85
C ASP A 177 32.43 -13.13 2.80
N LYS A 178 31.36 -12.99 1.99
CA LYS A 178 31.24 -11.91 1.01
C LYS A 178 29.94 -11.20 1.24
N LEU A 179 30.00 -9.91 1.53
CA LEU A 179 28.86 -9.02 1.64
C LEU A 179 28.90 -8.02 0.50
N GLU A 180 27.83 -8.04 -0.32
CA GLU A 180 27.59 -7.06 -1.37
C GLU A 180 26.38 -6.23 -0.98
N ILE A 181 26.44 -4.92 -1.22
CA ILE A 181 25.37 -3.98 -0.88
C ILE A 181 25.01 -3.23 -2.17
N GLU A 182 23.74 -3.30 -2.54
CA GLU A 182 23.17 -2.61 -3.69
C GLU A 182 22.02 -1.72 -3.20
N ARG A 183 22.07 -0.42 -3.55
CA ARG A 183 20.94 0.49 -3.34
C ARG A 183 20.30 0.83 -4.67
N THR A 184 19.00 0.67 -4.74
CA THR A 184 18.16 1.09 -5.87
C THR A 184 17.23 2.18 -5.38
N GLU A 185 17.32 3.36 -5.97
CA GLU A 185 16.36 4.44 -5.69
C GLU A 185 15.03 4.15 -6.38
N HIS A 186 13.94 4.46 -5.70
CA HIS A 186 12.62 4.38 -6.31
C HIS A 186 12.37 5.62 -7.14
N PRO A 187 11.71 5.50 -8.28
CA PRO A 187 11.15 6.64 -9.00
C PRO A 187 10.24 7.46 -8.08
N ALA A 188 10.02 8.72 -8.43
CA ALA A 188 9.07 9.55 -7.70
C ALA A 188 7.68 8.88 -7.62
N PRO A 189 6.89 9.08 -6.55
CA PRO A 189 5.61 8.40 -6.36
C PRO A 189 4.67 8.47 -7.57
N LEU A 190 4.62 9.62 -8.23
CA LEU A 190 3.80 9.81 -9.42
C LEU A 190 4.34 9.01 -10.62
N GLU A 191 5.65 8.97 -10.80
CA GLU A 191 6.31 8.18 -11.83
C GLU A 191 6.05 6.68 -11.61
N GLN A 192 6.14 6.18 -10.35
CA GLN A 192 5.78 4.80 -10.03
C GLN A 192 4.34 4.48 -10.42
N LEU A 193 3.41 5.41 -10.17
CA LEU A 193 2.01 5.24 -10.55
C LEU A 193 1.85 5.19 -12.08
N VAL A 194 2.48 6.10 -12.80
CA VAL A 194 2.40 6.16 -14.28
C VAL A 194 3.01 4.92 -14.92
N LEU A 195 4.17 4.46 -14.43
CA LEU A 195 4.83 3.23 -14.88
C LEU A 195 4.06 1.94 -14.52
N GLY A 196 3.15 2.01 -13.54
CA GLY A 196 2.40 0.84 -13.07
C GLY A 196 3.12 0.05 -11.97
N ASP A 197 4.20 0.59 -11.41
CA ASP A 197 4.91 0.03 -10.27
C ASP A 197 4.15 0.21 -8.96
N ALA A 198 3.25 1.20 -8.90
CA ALA A 198 2.29 1.43 -7.82
C ALA A 198 0.85 1.36 -8.35
N ALA A 199 -0.06 0.79 -7.56
CA ALA A 199 -1.47 0.71 -7.89
C ALA A 199 -2.24 2.01 -7.56
N TRP A 200 -1.80 2.73 -6.50
CA TRP A 200 -2.34 4.05 -6.13
C TRP A 200 -1.28 4.89 -5.39
N VAL A 201 -1.54 6.19 -5.35
CA VAL A 201 -0.77 7.18 -4.57
C VAL A 201 -1.75 8.05 -3.80
N VAL A 202 -1.55 8.20 -2.50
CA VAL A 202 -2.30 9.15 -1.66
C VAL A 202 -1.54 10.47 -1.63
N VAL A 203 -2.25 11.57 -1.89
CA VAL A 203 -1.72 12.94 -1.81
C VAL A 203 -2.43 13.66 -0.68
N ARG A 204 -1.68 14.05 0.36
CA ARG A 204 -2.19 14.75 1.54
C ARG A 204 -1.20 15.81 1.98
N ALA A 205 -1.66 17.04 2.19
CA ALA A 205 -0.83 18.16 2.60
C ALA A 205 0.44 18.35 1.74
N GLY A 206 0.33 18.13 0.41
CA GLY A 206 1.45 18.24 -0.53
C GLY A 206 2.43 17.06 -0.53
N LYS A 207 2.23 16.06 0.33
CA LYS A 207 3.02 14.82 0.32
C LYS A 207 2.36 13.76 -0.54
N MET A 208 3.16 13.00 -1.29
CA MET A 208 2.74 11.83 -2.06
C MET A 208 3.25 10.56 -1.39
N ILE A 209 2.32 9.64 -1.07
CA ILE A 209 2.61 8.39 -0.36
C ILE A 209 2.19 7.23 -1.26
N VAL A 210 3.16 6.44 -1.71
CA VAL A 210 2.92 5.26 -2.55
C VAL A 210 2.15 4.22 -1.74
N GLU A 211 1.00 3.79 -2.27
CA GLU A 211 0.13 2.81 -1.67
C GLU A 211 -0.20 3.10 -0.19
N GLY A 212 -0.26 4.41 0.16
CA GLY A 212 -0.61 4.88 1.49
C GLY A 212 -2.08 4.61 1.84
N GLU A 213 -2.45 4.84 3.11
CA GLU A 213 -3.82 4.63 3.57
C GLU A 213 -4.78 5.61 2.90
N ALA A 214 -5.76 5.06 2.17
CA ALA A 214 -6.82 5.84 1.54
C ALA A 214 -7.97 6.08 2.52
N PRO A 215 -8.66 7.24 2.46
CA PRO A 215 -9.85 7.53 3.27
C PRO A 215 -10.92 6.44 3.17
N GLY A 216 -11.73 6.30 4.22
CA GLY A 216 -12.84 5.35 4.28
C GLY A 216 -13.92 5.58 3.23
N THR A 217 -14.01 6.83 2.73
CA THR A 217 -14.95 7.24 1.69
C THR A 217 -14.18 7.92 0.56
N LEU A 218 -14.50 7.56 -0.68
CA LEU A 218 -13.85 8.10 -1.89
C LEU A 218 -14.91 8.70 -2.82
N LEU A 219 -14.64 9.90 -3.33
CA LEU A 219 -15.41 10.56 -4.39
C LEU A 219 -14.63 10.45 -5.70
N PRO A 220 -14.98 9.51 -6.59
CA PRO A 220 -14.33 9.38 -7.89
C PRO A 220 -14.73 10.50 -8.85
N GLY A 221 -13.76 11.07 -9.54
CA GLY A 221 -14.02 12.13 -10.50
C GLY A 221 -12.84 12.39 -11.44
N SER A 222 -13.13 13.06 -12.55
CA SER A 222 -12.08 13.53 -13.45
C SER A 222 -11.45 14.85 -12.99
N PHE A 223 -12.18 15.64 -12.20
CA PHE A 223 -11.77 16.95 -11.67
C PHE A 223 -11.12 17.88 -12.71
N SER A 224 -11.78 17.97 -13.84
CA SER A 224 -11.34 18.80 -14.97
C SER A 224 -12.47 19.73 -15.44
N PRO A 225 -12.69 20.87 -14.73
CA PRO A 225 -12.10 21.28 -13.44
C PRO A 225 -12.78 20.66 -12.19
N LEU A 226 -12.11 20.78 -11.04
CA LEU A 226 -12.73 20.64 -9.72
C LEU A 226 -13.64 21.85 -9.47
N HIS A 227 -14.85 21.64 -8.93
CA HIS A 227 -15.84 22.71 -8.74
C HIS A 227 -16.67 22.53 -7.46
N GLN A 228 -17.48 23.56 -7.13
CA GLN A 228 -18.27 23.58 -5.89
C GLN A 228 -19.18 22.35 -5.71
N GLY A 229 -19.71 21.78 -6.80
CA GLY A 229 -20.49 20.54 -6.74
C GLY A 229 -19.74 19.36 -6.19
N HIS A 230 -18.46 19.21 -6.52
CA HIS A 230 -17.63 18.16 -5.94
C HIS A 230 -17.43 18.39 -4.43
N HIS A 231 -17.11 19.63 -4.02
CA HIS A 231 -16.92 19.98 -2.62
C HIS A 231 -18.20 19.82 -1.81
N GLY A 232 -19.35 20.31 -2.35
CA GLY A 232 -20.66 20.14 -1.71
C GLY A 232 -21.03 18.68 -1.52
N LEU A 233 -20.83 17.85 -2.54
CA LEU A 233 -21.08 16.43 -2.48
C LEU A 233 -20.18 15.73 -1.44
N ALA A 234 -18.89 16.07 -1.40
CA ALA A 234 -17.95 15.54 -0.41
C ALA A 234 -18.36 15.91 1.02
N GLN A 235 -18.78 17.16 1.26
CA GLN A 235 -19.25 17.63 2.57
C GLN A 235 -20.51 16.92 3.05
N ILE A 236 -21.49 16.72 2.16
CA ILE A 236 -22.72 16.01 2.50
C ILE A 236 -22.43 14.53 2.75
N ALA A 237 -21.61 13.90 1.93
CA ALA A 237 -21.18 12.51 2.13
C ALA A 237 -20.47 12.33 3.49
N ALA A 238 -19.55 13.24 3.84
CA ALA A 238 -18.89 13.23 5.13
C ALA A 238 -19.87 13.34 6.32
N LYS A 239 -20.90 14.18 6.21
CA LYS A 239 -21.95 14.29 7.24
C LYS A 239 -22.80 13.02 7.37
N ILE A 240 -23.15 12.39 6.25
CA ILE A 240 -24.00 11.18 6.25
C ILE A 240 -23.22 9.98 6.80
N LEU A 241 -21.97 9.83 6.41
CA LEU A 241 -21.16 8.65 6.71
C LEU A 241 -20.32 8.78 7.99
N GLY A 242 -20.09 10.01 8.47
CA GLY A 242 -19.27 10.28 9.65
C GLY A 242 -17.75 10.14 9.41
N PHE A 243 -17.31 10.12 8.16
CA PHE A 243 -15.90 9.93 7.76
C PHE A 243 -15.44 11.01 6.78
N GLU A 244 -14.14 11.27 6.77
CA GLU A 244 -13.51 12.11 5.75
C GLU A 244 -13.73 11.51 4.35
N VAL A 245 -13.90 12.38 3.36
CA VAL A 245 -14.05 12.00 1.95
C VAL A 245 -12.80 12.40 1.18
N GLY A 246 -12.10 11.41 0.62
CA GLY A 246 -11.01 11.64 -0.32
C GLY A 246 -11.50 11.75 -1.75
N PHE A 247 -10.82 12.54 -2.57
CA PHE A 247 -11.10 12.69 -4.00
C PHE A 247 -10.28 11.67 -4.79
N GLU A 248 -10.95 10.74 -5.49
CA GLU A 248 -10.24 9.71 -6.24
C GLU A 248 -10.17 10.08 -7.72
N LEU A 249 -8.95 10.15 -8.26
CA LEU A 249 -8.65 10.39 -9.66
C LEU A 249 -8.01 9.15 -10.28
N SER A 250 -8.73 8.48 -11.18
CA SER A 250 -8.12 7.43 -11.99
C SER A 250 -7.22 8.04 -13.07
N VAL A 251 -5.94 7.64 -13.08
CA VAL A 251 -4.99 8.05 -14.14
C VAL A 251 -5.14 7.21 -15.39
N THR A 252 -5.78 6.04 -15.31
CA THR A 252 -6.16 5.18 -16.44
C THR A 252 -7.63 5.30 -16.73
N ASN A 253 -8.04 5.10 -17.97
CA ASN A 253 -9.43 5.20 -18.43
C ASN A 253 -9.78 4.01 -19.34
N VAL A 254 -11.06 3.63 -19.37
CA VAL A 254 -11.58 2.58 -20.29
C VAL A 254 -11.62 3.10 -21.73
N ASP A 255 -12.08 4.35 -21.92
CA ASP A 255 -12.43 4.90 -23.24
C ASP A 255 -11.49 6.03 -23.70
N LYS A 256 -10.45 6.37 -22.92
CA LYS A 256 -9.53 7.48 -23.19
C LYS A 256 -8.09 7.03 -22.92
N PRO A 257 -7.10 7.70 -23.55
CA PRO A 257 -5.70 7.50 -23.16
C PRO A 257 -5.48 7.75 -21.67
N ASP A 258 -4.48 7.09 -21.11
CA ASP A 258 -4.00 7.35 -19.75
C ASP A 258 -3.58 8.82 -19.62
N LEU A 259 -3.73 9.37 -18.42
CA LEU A 259 -3.32 10.74 -18.15
C LEU A 259 -1.80 10.84 -18.09
N GLU A 260 -1.24 11.81 -18.79
CA GLU A 260 0.16 12.16 -18.65
C GLU A 260 0.42 12.84 -17.31
N GLU A 261 1.65 12.74 -16.81
CA GLU A 261 2.07 13.31 -15.54
C GLU A 261 1.74 14.80 -15.40
N SER A 262 1.98 15.58 -16.46
CA SER A 262 1.67 17.01 -16.50
C SER A 262 0.19 17.32 -16.28
N GLU A 263 -0.69 16.51 -16.84
CA GLU A 263 -2.14 16.66 -16.67
C GLU A 263 -2.59 16.21 -15.27
N ILE A 264 -1.97 15.18 -14.71
CA ILE A 264 -2.23 14.75 -13.33
C ILE A 264 -1.84 15.87 -12.37
N LEU A 265 -0.65 16.44 -12.50
CA LEU A 265 -0.17 17.56 -11.68
C LEU A 265 -1.09 18.78 -11.79
N LYS A 266 -1.54 19.14 -13.01
CA LYS A 266 -2.49 20.22 -13.24
C LYS A 266 -3.81 20.01 -12.50
N ARG A 267 -4.27 18.78 -12.37
CA ARG A 267 -5.48 18.47 -11.59
C ARG A 267 -5.22 18.49 -10.10
N LEU A 268 -4.06 18.02 -9.67
CA LEU A 268 -3.70 17.98 -8.24
C LEU A 268 -3.58 19.36 -7.59
N VAL A 269 -3.10 20.37 -8.31
CA VAL A 269 -2.97 21.73 -7.77
C VAL A 269 -4.31 22.41 -7.43
N GLN A 270 -5.44 21.82 -7.85
CA GLN A 270 -6.77 22.32 -7.51
C GLN A 270 -7.21 21.96 -6.09
N PHE A 271 -6.58 20.92 -5.49
CA PHE A 271 -6.92 20.47 -4.14
C PHE A 271 -6.18 21.31 -3.09
N THR A 272 -6.86 21.61 -1.99
CA THR A 272 -6.28 22.35 -0.87
C THR A 272 -5.46 21.41 0.04
N ALA A 273 -4.61 22.00 0.89
CA ALA A 273 -3.80 21.22 1.82
C ALA A 273 -4.61 20.38 2.84
N GLY A 274 -5.88 20.76 3.07
CA GLY A 274 -6.78 20.01 3.95
C GLY A 274 -7.54 18.88 3.26
N GLU A 275 -7.37 18.71 1.96
CA GLU A 275 -8.06 17.68 1.17
C GLU A 275 -7.11 16.54 0.85
N THR A 276 -7.65 15.33 0.83
CA THR A 276 -6.92 14.13 0.43
C THR A 276 -7.31 13.74 -1.00
N ALA A 277 -6.33 13.69 -1.90
CA ALA A 277 -6.52 13.10 -3.23
C ALA A 277 -5.91 11.69 -3.27
N VAL A 278 -6.57 10.78 -3.99
CA VAL A 278 -6.12 9.40 -4.20
C VAL A 278 -6.02 9.16 -5.70
N LEU A 279 -4.81 9.05 -6.20
CA LEU A 279 -4.55 8.72 -7.60
C LEU A 279 -4.56 7.20 -7.76
N THR A 280 -5.24 6.65 -8.78
CA THR A 280 -5.33 5.20 -8.97
C THR A 280 -5.11 4.78 -10.43
N ARG A 281 -4.71 3.53 -10.64
CA ARG A 281 -4.74 2.87 -11.95
C ARG A 281 -5.98 1.97 -12.12
N ALA A 282 -7.05 2.29 -11.43
CA ALA A 282 -8.30 1.52 -11.47
C ALA A 282 -9.37 2.27 -12.28
N GLU A 283 -9.52 1.94 -13.54
CA GLU A 283 -10.47 2.56 -14.47
C GLU A 283 -11.92 2.16 -14.23
N THR A 284 -12.18 1.06 -13.51
CA THR A 284 -13.52 0.56 -13.20
C THR A 284 -13.77 0.48 -11.70
N PHE A 285 -15.04 0.59 -11.27
CA PHE A 285 -15.40 0.46 -9.85
C PHE A 285 -15.09 -0.94 -9.29
N PHE A 286 -15.17 -1.95 -10.13
CA PHE A 286 -14.77 -3.31 -9.78
C PHE A 286 -13.28 -3.39 -9.39
N LYS A 287 -12.40 -2.75 -10.16
CA LYS A 287 -10.97 -2.64 -9.82
C LYS A 287 -10.75 -1.76 -8.59
N LYS A 288 -11.48 -0.65 -8.45
CA LYS A 288 -11.42 0.22 -7.26
C LYS A 288 -11.83 -0.53 -5.99
N ALA A 289 -12.88 -1.34 -6.05
CA ALA A 289 -13.33 -2.16 -4.93
C ALA A 289 -12.28 -3.20 -4.48
N ARG A 290 -11.52 -3.75 -5.41
CA ARG A 290 -10.39 -4.64 -5.11
C ARG A 290 -9.22 -3.92 -4.47
N LEU A 291 -8.90 -2.69 -4.92
CA LEU A 291 -7.85 -1.88 -4.32
C LEU A 291 -8.24 -1.39 -2.91
N PHE A 292 -9.51 -1.08 -2.70
CA PHE A 292 -10.04 -0.45 -1.50
C PHE A 292 -11.22 -1.23 -0.92
N PRO A 293 -11.00 -2.44 -0.40
CA PRO A 293 -12.08 -3.22 0.21
C PRO A 293 -12.69 -2.49 1.41
N GLY A 294 -13.99 -2.64 1.59
CA GLY A 294 -14.74 -2.01 2.69
C GLY A 294 -14.98 -0.50 2.53
N ARG A 295 -14.57 0.13 1.44
CA ARG A 295 -14.75 1.58 1.23
C ARG A 295 -16.10 1.92 0.63
N THR A 296 -16.56 3.13 0.94
CA THR A 296 -17.76 3.72 0.31
C THR A 296 -17.35 4.65 -0.82
N PHE A 297 -17.93 4.47 -2.01
CA PHE A 297 -17.75 5.38 -3.14
C PHE A 297 -18.95 6.30 -3.27
N VAL A 298 -18.69 7.61 -3.33
CA VAL A 298 -19.71 8.63 -3.56
C VAL A 298 -19.84 8.86 -5.05
N VAL A 299 -21.01 8.64 -5.62
CA VAL A 299 -21.23 8.69 -7.07
C VAL A 299 -22.52 9.45 -7.41
N GLY A 300 -22.58 10.03 -8.60
CA GLY A 300 -23.83 10.56 -9.14
C GLY A 300 -24.74 9.47 -9.68
N TRP A 301 -26.02 9.79 -9.84
CA TRP A 301 -27.03 8.90 -10.40
C TRP A 301 -26.63 8.31 -11.75
N ASP A 302 -26.06 9.08 -12.65
CA ASP A 302 -25.60 8.61 -13.95
C ASP A 302 -24.48 7.55 -13.87
N THR A 303 -23.62 7.63 -12.85
CA THR A 303 -22.62 6.61 -12.56
C THR A 303 -23.27 5.36 -11.96
N ALA A 304 -24.26 5.52 -11.07
CA ALA A 304 -25.01 4.39 -10.51
C ALA A 304 -25.74 3.59 -11.60
N ILE A 305 -26.35 4.25 -12.60
CA ILE A 305 -26.92 3.60 -13.77
C ILE A 305 -25.88 2.77 -14.53
N ARG A 306 -24.66 3.31 -14.72
CA ARG A 306 -23.58 2.58 -15.42
C ARG A 306 -23.13 1.34 -14.64
N LEU A 307 -23.07 1.41 -13.33
CA LEU A 307 -22.69 0.27 -12.46
C LEU A 307 -23.59 -0.95 -12.64
N VAL A 308 -24.87 -0.76 -12.98
CA VAL A 308 -25.85 -1.83 -13.17
C VAL A 308 -26.22 -2.07 -14.64
N ALA A 309 -25.50 -1.46 -15.58
CA ALA A 309 -25.77 -1.60 -17.01
C ALA A 309 -24.84 -2.62 -17.68
N GLN A 310 -25.41 -3.68 -18.25
CA GLN A 310 -24.69 -4.82 -18.87
C GLN A 310 -23.65 -4.39 -19.92
N ARG A 311 -23.91 -3.31 -20.65
CA ARG A 311 -23.00 -2.78 -21.69
C ARG A 311 -21.60 -2.46 -21.19
N TYR A 312 -21.43 -2.20 -19.89
CA TYR A 312 -20.11 -1.95 -19.27
C TYR A 312 -19.42 -3.24 -18.81
N TYR A 313 -20.05 -4.39 -19.06
CA TYR A 313 -19.55 -5.74 -18.73
C TYR A 313 -19.55 -6.63 -19.96
N GLY A 314 -19.33 -6.05 -21.15
CA GLY A 314 -19.32 -6.79 -22.42
C GLY A 314 -20.70 -7.32 -22.86
N ASP A 315 -21.78 -6.60 -22.48
CA ASP A 315 -23.17 -7.02 -22.69
C ASP A 315 -23.52 -8.37 -22.03
N ASP A 316 -22.70 -8.81 -21.06
CA ASP A 316 -22.88 -10.05 -20.31
C ASP A 316 -23.51 -9.77 -18.92
N ARG A 317 -24.74 -10.25 -18.73
CA ARG A 317 -25.45 -10.15 -17.46
C ARG A 317 -24.75 -10.91 -16.33
N TYR A 318 -24.16 -12.08 -16.63
CA TYR A 318 -23.49 -12.88 -15.61
C TYR A 318 -22.20 -12.19 -15.15
N ALA A 319 -21.42 -11.63 -16.07
CA ALA A 319 -20.23 -10.85 -15.74
C ALA A 319 -20.58 -9.64 -14.86
N MET A 320 -21.68 -8.93 -15.16
CA MET A 320 -22.18 -7.85 -14.33
C MET A 320 -22.56 -8.33 -12.92
N MET A 321 -23.37 -9.42 -12.82
CA MET A 321 -23.80 -9.97 -11.52
C MET A 321 -22.61 -10.43 -10.68
N MET A 322 -21.62 -11.08 -11.29
CA MET A 322 -20.38 -11.49 -10.59
C MET A 322 -19.58 -10.30 -10.07
N ALA A 323 -19.45 -9.24 -10.87
CA ALA A 323 -18.77 -8.03 -10.44
C ALA A 323 -19.49 -7.34 -9.26
N LEU A 324 -20.83 -7.27 -9.31
CA LEU A 324 -21.63 -6.73 -8.18
C LEU A 324 -21.50 -7.60 -6.93
N ALA A 325 -21.52 -8.93 -7.07
CA ALA A 325 -21.33 -9.87 -5.96
C ALA A 325 -19.95 -9.73 -5.32
N GLU A 326 -18.91 -9.59 -6.13
CA GLU A 326 -17.55 -9.39 -5.61
C GLU A 326 -17.41 -8.06 -4.88
N MET A 327 -17.95 -6.96 -5.42
CA MET A 327 -17.99 -5.66 -4.72
C MET A 327 -18.75 -5.75 -3.40
N LEU A 328 -19.89 -6.47 -3.37
CA LEU A 328 -20.66 -6.67 -2.14
C LEU A 328 -19.88 -7.49 -1.11
N ALA A 329 -19.24 -8.57 -1.55
CA ALA A 329 -18.40 -9.42 -0.70
C ALA A 329 -17.16 -8.69 -0.15
N ALA A 330 -16.59 -7.77 -0.95
CA ALA A 330 -15.52 -6.88 -0.52
C ALA A 330 -15.98 -5.79 0.49
N GLY A 331 -17.27 -5.74 0.85
CA GLY A 331 -17.81 -4.72 1.75
C GLY A 331 -18.01 -3.34 1.13
N THR A 332 -17.87 -3.22 -0.19
CA THR A 332 -18.05 -1.95 -0.92
C THR A 332 -19.47 -1.42 -0.77
N ARG A 333 -19.60 -0.09 -0.72
CA ARG A 333 -20.89 0.63 -0.73
C ARG A 333 -20.84 1.79 -1.71
N PHE A 334 -21.98 2.18 -2.24
CA PHE A 334 -22.15 3.36 -3.08
C PHE A 334 -23.14 4.32 -2.45
N LEU A 335 -22.70 5.53 -2.15
CA LEU A 335 -23.55 6.63 -1.75
C LEU A 335 -23.93 7.44 -3.00
N VAL A 336 -25.20 7.42 -3.37
CA VAL A 336 -25.68 7.92 -4.67
C VAL A 336 -26.35 9.27 -4.53
N ALA A 337 -25.79 10.29 -5.17
CA ALA A 337 -26.39 11.60 -5.30
C ALA A 337 -27.38 11.65 -6.48
N GLY A 338 -28.55 12.27 -6.25
CA GLY A 338 -29.49 12.55 -7.31
C GLY A 338 -28.97 13.61 -8.28
N ARG A 339 -29.59 13.67 -9.48
CA ARG A 339 -29.23 14.60 -10.53
C ARG A 339 -30.42 14.94 -11.40
N GLU A 340 -30.44 16.16 -11.94
CA GLU A 340 -31.38 16.51 -12.99
C GLU A 340 -30.98 15.85 -14.32
N ASP A 341 -31.92 15.10 -14.90
CA ASP A 341 -31.78 14.47 -16.23
C ASP A 341 -33.06 14.69 -17.02
N GLN A 342 -32.94 15.30 -18.20
CA GLN A 342 -34.05 15.60 -19.12
C GLN A 342 -35.25 16.31 -18.46
N GLY A 343 -34.99 17.25 -17.53
CA GLY A 343 -36.01 18.03 -16.85
C GLY A 343 -36.71 17.34 -15.68
N ALA A 344 -36.19 16.18 -15.24
CA ALA A 344 -36.66 15.46 -14.06
C ALA A 344 -35.48 15.17 -13.11
N PHE A 345 -35.69 15.39 -11.81
CA PHE A 345 -34.68 15.03 -10.80
C PHE A 345 -34.70 13.53 -10.58
N LYS A 346 -33.59 12.87 -10.89
CA LYS A 346 -33.39 11.41 -10.76
C LYS A 346 -32.66 11.08 -9.47
N THR A 347 -33.10 10.03 -8.82
CA THR A 347 -32.56 9.56 -7.52
C THR A 347 -32.20 8.08 -7.60
N LEU A 348 -31.74 7.51 -6.50
CA LEU A 348 -31.45 6.07 -6.42
C LEU A 348 -32.67 5.20 -6.79
N SER A 349 -33.89 5.65 -6.52
CA SER A 349 -35.11 4.90 -6.88
C SER A 349 -35.35 4.76 -8.38
N ASP A 350 -34.68 5.58 -9.20
CA ASP A 350 -34.70 5.48 -10.66
C ASP A 350 -33.60 4.56 -11.23
N VAL A 351 -32.75 3.98 -10.37
CA VAL A 351 -31.70 3.05 -10.79
C VAL A 351 -32.25 1.61 -10.78
N PRO A 352 -32.18 0.86 -11.89
CA PRO A 352 -32.69 -0.50 -11.97
C PRO A 352 -31.71 -1.50 -11.31
N ILE A 353 -31.61 -1.45 -9.99
CA ILE A 353 -30.70 -2.32 -9.21
C ILE A 353 -31.21 -3.75 -9.33
N PRO A 354 -30.35 -4.72 -9.71
CA PRO A 354 -30.73 -6.12 -9.71
C PRO A 354 -31.07 -6.61 -8.30
N GLU A 355 -32.08 -7.49 -8.20
CA GLU A 355 -32.52 -8.10 -6.95
C GLU A 355 -31.34 -8.75 -6.19
N GLY A 356 -31.25 -8.46 -4.87
CA GLY A 356 -30.18 -8.94 -3.98
C GLY A 356 -28.96 -8.01 -3.90
N PHE A 357 -28.90 -6.93 -4.69
CA PHE A 357 -27.78 -5.97 -4.65
C PHE A 357 -28.16 -4.60 -4.09
N GLU A 358 -29.38 -4.44 -3.56
CA GLU A 358 -29.85 -3.20 -2.94
C GLU A 358 -28.91 -2.73 -1.82
N GLY A 359 -28.35 -3.68 -1.06
CA GLY A 359 -27.40 -3.41 0.01
C GLY A 359 -26.08 -2.77 -0.42
N LEU A 360 -25.74 -2.75 -1.73
CA LEU A 360 -24.60 -2.00 -2.25
C LEU A 360 -24.83 -0.49 -2.29
N PHE A 361 -26.11 -0.02 -2.35
CA PHE A 361 -26.43 1.33 -2.68
C PHE A 361 -27.22 2.01 -1.55
N GLN A 362 -26.87 3.28 -1.29
CA GLN A 362 -27.59 4.18 -0.39
C GLN A 362 -27.82 5.51 -1.11
N GLY A 363 -29.04 6.02 -1.14
CA GLY A 363 -29.37 7.31 -1.76
C GLY A 363 -29.11 8.48 -0.82
N ILE A 364 -28.62 9.59 -1.37
CA ILE A 364 -28.64 10.90 -0.71
C ILE A 364 -30.04 11.50 -0.93
N PRO A 365 -30.79 11.89 0.13
CA PRO A 365 -32.07 12.54 -0.04
C PRO A 365 -31.94 13.87 -0.82
N GLU A 366 -32.90 14.15 -1.73
CA GLU A 366 -32.91 15.39 -2.55
C GLU A 366 -32.81 16.66 -1.69
N GLY A 367 -33.48 16.70 -0.55
CA GLY A 367 -33.45 17.83 0.36
C GLY A 367 -32.09 18.09 1.05
N GLN A 368 -31.14 17.17 0.95
CA GLN A 368 -29.81 17.31 1.52
C GLN A 368 -28.76 17.73 0.49
N PHE A 369 -28.93 17.33 -0.76
CA PHE A 369 -28.01 17.70 -1.84
C PHE A 369 -28.76 17.80 -3.17
N ARG A 370 -28.71 18.98 -3.76
CA ARG A 370 -29.15 19.23 -5.12
C ARG A 370 -28.17 20.19 -5.77
N GLU A 371 -27.47 19.75 -6.77
CA GLU A 371 -26.59 20.60 -7.56
C GLU A 371 -26.67 20.21 -9.04
N ASP A 372 -27.04 21.20 -9.85
CA ASP A 372 -27.35 21.00 -11.26
C ASP A 372 -26.15 21.38 -12.17
N ILE A 373 -24.96 21.65 -11.58
CA ILE A 373 -23.75 22.02 -12.32
C ILE A 373 -22.92 20.78 -12.64
N SER A 374 -22.56 20.60 -13.93
CA SER A 374 -21.64 19.54 -14.36
C SER A 374 -20.34 20.12 -14.91
N SER A 375 -19.21 19.39 -14.75
CA SER A 375 -17.92 19.75 -15.36
C SER A 375 -18.02 19.93 -16.89
N THR A 376 -18.98 19.28 -17.54
CA THR A 376 -19.23 19.45 -18.98
C THR A 376 -19.84 20.81 -19.31
N GLN A 377 -20.76 21.29 -18.48
CA GLN A 377 -21.36 22.62 -18.64
C GLN A 377 -20.34 23.74 -18.37
N LEU A 378 -19.50 23.57 -17.34
CA LEU A 378 -18.43 24.53 -17.04
C LEU A 378 -17.42 24.64 -18.19
N ARG A 379 -16.99 23.53 -18.77
CA ARG A 379 -16.09 23.54 -19.94
C ARG A 379 -16.71 24.21 -21.16
N ALA A 380 -18.01 24.04 -21.35
CA ALA A 380 -18.72 24.73 -22.45
C ALA A 380 -18.82 26.24 -22.21
N MET A 381 -18.82 26.71 -20.97
CA MET A 381 -18.83 28.13 -20.61
C MET A 381 -17.44 28.80 -20.70
N GLU A 382 -16.37 28.05 -20.43
CA GLU A 382 -14.98 28.52 -20.50
C GLU A 382 -14.39 28.50 -21.93
N GLY A 383 -15.02 27.77 -22.85
CA GLY A 383 -14.61 27.65 -24.26
C GLY A 383 -15.27 28.64 -25.24
N ASN A 384 -15.97 29.65 -24.71
CA ASN A 384 -16.55 30.76 -25.52
C ASN A 384 -15.81 32.06 -25.26
#